data_834311417c07768e16d712549d45219f
#
_entry.id   834311417c07768e16d712549d45219f
#
_cell.length_a   1.000
_cell.length_b   1.000
_cell.length_c   1.000
_cell.angle_alpha   90.00
_cell.angle_beta   90.00
_cell.angle_gamma   90.00
#
_symmetry.space_group_name_H-M   'P 1'
#
loop_
_entity.id
_entity.type
_entity.pdbx_description
1 polymer ?
#
loop_
_entity_poly.entity_id
_entity_poly.type
_entity_poly.pdbx_seq_one_letter_code
_entity_poly.pdbx_strand_id
1 'polypeptide(L)'
;MILSFHIEYRTSWGEEVRVLGSILELGNNQPGKAIPLQTVDGIHWTLDADIQAPKNGIVQYSYHIYRDGKDTRTEWNSLPRTLYVSADKKKVYRLQDCWKNLPEQQYFYTSAFTESLLAHPERNTAPKSHKKGLLIKAYAPCIDNDHCLGICGNQKVLGDWDADKAVLMSDANFPEWQVEVDASKISFPLEYKFILYNKKERRAVAWENNPNRYMADPQIGANETLAVSYTHLRAHETGAYL
;
A
#
# COMPACT_ATOMS: atom_id res chain seq x y z
N MET A 1 5.34 -5.85 18.40
CA MET A 1 5.82 -5.76 17.01
C MET A 1 6.08 -4.32 16.67
N ILE A 2 6.92 -4.05 15.67
CA ILE A 2 7.28 -2.68 15.33
C ILE A 2 6.63 -2.29 14.01
N LEU A 3 5.97 -1.13 13.98
CA LEU A 3 5.62 -0.42 12.76
C LEU A 3 6.62 0.72 12.57
N SER A 4 7.44 0.62 11.53
CA SER A 4 8.45 1.63 11.17
C SER A 4 7.91 2.45 10.01
N PHE A 5 7.40 3.64 10.31
CA PHE A 5 6.83 4.57 9.34
C PHE A 5 7.93 5.40 8.70
N HIS A 6 7.91 5.48 7.38
CA HIS A 6 8.76 6.33 6.58
C HIS A 6 7.89 7.03 5.53
N ILE A 7 7.84 8.35 5.57
CA ILE A 7 7.12 9.14 4.57
C ILE A 7 7.97 10.30 4.08
N GLU A 8 8.01 10.47 2.76
CA GLU A 8 8.62 11.64 2.13
C GLU A 8 7.55 12.71 1.93
N TYR A 9 7.71 13.83 2.63
CA TYR A 9 6.84 14.98 2.54
C TYR A 9 7.55 16.25 2.96
N ARG A 10 7.66 17.22 2.04
CA ARG A 10 8.28 18.52 2.34
C ARG A 10 7.35 19.39 3.17
N THR A 11 7.75 19.69 4.39
CA THR A 11 7.04 20.61 5.28
C THR A 11 7.61 22.03 5.21
N SER A 12 6.81 23.02 5.61
CA SER A 12 7.25 24.38 5.89
C SER A 12 7.74 24.50 7.34
N TRP A 13 8.51 25.55 7.62
CA TRP A 13 8.96 25.82 8.99
C TRP A 13 7.80 25.88 9.98
N GLY A 14 7.93 25.18 11.11
CA GLY A 14 6.89 25.08 12.14
C GLY A 14 5.81 24.05 11.86
N GLU A 15 5.88 23.33 10.73
CA GLU A 15 5.02 22.18 10.46
C GLU A 15 5.70 20.88 10.90
N GLU A 16 4.89 19.93 11.35
CA GLU A 16 5.31 18.55 11.67
C GLU A 16 4.35 17.54 11.05
N VAL A 17 4.88 16.39 10.66
CA VAL A 17 4.06 15.26 10.21
C VAL A 17 3.69 14.41 11.42
N ARG A 18 2.41 14.05 11.52
CA ARG A 18 1.91 13.09 12.51
C ARG A 18 1.19 11.94 11.85
N VAL A 19 1.21 10.78 12.49
CA VAL A 19 0.41 9.61 12.11
C VAL A 19 -0.73 9.43 13.10
N LEU A 20 -1.93 9.16 12.57
CA LEU A 20 -3.11 8.81 13.35
C LEU A 20 -3.62 7.45 12.87
N GLY A 21 -3.97 6.56 13.78
CA GLY A 21 -4.43 5.23 13.40
C GLY A 21 -5.48 4.62 14.32
N SER A 22 -5.98 3.47 13.92
CA SER A 22 -7.11 2.77 14.54
C SER A 22 -6.77 2.05 15.85
N ILE A 23 -5.50 1.97 16.22
CA ILE A 23 -5.04 1.32 17.46
C ILE A 23 -4.62 2.35 18.51
N LEU A 24 -4.56 1.91 19.76
CA LEU A 24 -4.26 2.79 20.90
C LEU A 24 -2.91 3.51 20.74
N GLU A 25 -1.89 2.78 20.32
CA GLU A 25 -0.53 3.27 20.15
C GLU A 25 -0.40 4.29 19.01
N LEU A 26 -1.39 4.36 18.13
CA LEU A 26 -1.48 5.37 17.05
C LEU A 26 -2.63 6.36 17.27
N GLY A 27 -3.09 6.54 18.53
CA GLY A 27 -4.07 7.56 18.90
C GLY A 27 -5.54 7.16 18.77
N ASN A 28 -5.85 5.90 18.39
CA ASN A 28 -7.22 5.35 18.39
C ASN A 28 -8.22 6.24 17.63
N ASN A 29 -7.85 6.72 16.45
CA ASN A 29 -8.63 7.63 15.59
C ASN A 29 -9.05 8.96 16.27
N GLN A 30 -8.37 9.38 17.34
CA GLN A 30 -8.63 10.66 18.03
C GLN A 30 -7.62 11.70 17.53
N PRO A 31 -8.01 12.74 16.76
CA PRO A 31 -7.07 13.69 16.13
C PRO A 31 -6.09 14.32 17.10
N GLY A 32 -6.54 14.66 18.32
CA GLY A 32 -5.68 15.22 19.35
C GLY A 32 -4.61 14.25 19.90
N LYS A 33 -4.62 12.99 19.49
CA LYS A 33 -3.66 11.96 19.91
C LYS A 33 -2.79 11.43 18.76
N ALA A 34 -2.75 12.13 17.64
CA ALA A 34 -1.87 11.79 16.53
C ALA A 34 -0.40 11.86 16.97
N ILE A 35 0.39 10.85 16.60
CA ILE A 35 1.77 10.67 17.06
C ILE A 35 2.73 11.41 16.11
N PRO A 36 3.60 12.30 16.62
CA PRO A 36 4.55 13.03 15.79
C PRO A 36 5.65 12.11 15.26
N LEU A 37 5.99 12.29 13.98
CA LEU A 37 7.17 11.71 13.36
C LEU A 37 8.38 12.62 13.60
N GLN A 38 9.56 12.07 13.43
CA GLN A 38 10.84 12.78 13.53
C GLN A 38 11.43 13.03 12.15
N THR A 39 12.14 14.15 11.99
CA THR A 39 12.87 14.51 10.78
C THR A 39 14.17 15.22 11.13
N VAL A 40 15.15 15.16 10.23
CA VAL A 40 16.39 15.94 10.30
C VAL A 40 16.49 16.97 9.17
N ASP A 41 15.67 16.85 8.14
CA ASP A 41 15.76 17.66 6.91
C ASP A 41 14.43 18.31 6.50
N GLY A 42 13.34 18.03 7.25
CA GLY A 42 11.99 18.52 6.93
C GLY A 42 11.36 17.89 5.68
N ILE A 43 11.97 16.80 5.17
CA ILE A 43 11.49 16.08 3.99
C ILE A 43 11.22 14.60 4.32
N HIS A 44 12.19 13.94 4.95
CA HIS A 44 12.07 12.53 5.32
C HIS A 44 11.62 12.42 6.78
N TRP A 45 10.45 11.84 6.99
CA TRP A 45 9.83 11.72 8.29
C TRP A 45 9.74 10.26 8.71
N THR A 46 10.12 9.96 9.94
CA THR A 46 10.19 8.59 10.45
C THR A 46 9.59 8.45 11.84
N LEU A 47 9.07 7.27 12.14
CA LEU A 47 8.60 6.89 13.48
C LEU A 47 8.65 5.36 13.62
N ASP A 48 9.26 4.88 14.69
CA ASP A 48 9.13 3.49 15.10
C ASP A 48 8.11 3.39 16.25
N ALA A 49 7.02 2.70 16.01
CA ALA A 49 5.97 2.46 16.99
C ALA A 49 5.96 0.99 17.41
N ASP A 50 6.18 0.71 18.70
CA ASP A 50 5.97 -0.62 19.25
C ASP A 50 4.48 -0.80 19.55
N ILE A 51 3.84 -1.76 18.88
CA ILE A 51 2.40 -1.98 18.96
C ILE A 51 2.07 -3.41 19.40
N GLN A 52 0.88 -3.56 19.95
CA GLN A 52 0.26 -4.87 20.10
C GLN A 52 -0.58 -5.19 18.87
N ALA A 53 -0.45 -6.43 18.35
CA ALA A 53 -1.29 -6.87 17.23
C ALA A 53 -2.77 -6.76 17.60
N PRO A 54 -3.59 -6.01 16.84
CA PRO A 54 -5.02 -5.96 17.09
C PRO A 54 -5.66 -7.33 16.83
N LYS A 55 -6.76 -7.65 17.54
CA LYS A 55 -7.43 -8.96 17.45
C LYS A 55 -7.87 -9.32 16.03
N ASN A 56 -8.26 -8.33 15.25
CA ASN A 56 -8.68 -8.51 13.85
C ASN A 56 -7.49 -8.55 12.86
N GLY A 57 -6.25 -8.35 13.34
CA GLY A 57 -5.07 -8.30 12.48
C GLY A 57 -5.01 -7.11 11.52
N ILE A 58 -5.78 -6.04 11.76
CA ILE A 58 -5.89 -4.90 10.84
C ILE A 58 -5.49 -3.62 11.55
N VAL A 59 -4.53 -2.88 10.99
CA VAL A 59 -4.17 -1.52 11.40
C VAL A 59 -4.53 -0.58 10.26
N GLN A 60 -5.32 0.44 10.56
CA GLN A 60 -5.61 1.55 9.64
C GLN A 60 -4.92 2.80 10.15
N TYR A 61 -4.40 3.64 9.23
CA TYR A 61 -3.71 4.87 9.58
C TYR A 61 -3.77 5.90 8.45
N SER A 62 -3.48 7.17 8.81
CA SER A 62 -3.33 8.30 7.89
C SER A 62 -2.29 9.28 8.41
N TYR A 63 -1.74 10.12 7.52
CA TYR A 63 -0.81 11.17 7.89
C TYR A 63 -1.49 12.54 7.92
N HIS A 64 -1.05 13.37 8.84
CA HIS A 64 -1.58 14.70 9.12
C HIS A 64 -0.44 15.69 9.26
N ILE A 65 -0.66 16.94 8.86
CA ILE A 65 0.26 18.04 9.07
C ILE A 65 -0.28 18.90 10.20
N TYR A 66 0.55 19.08 11.20
CA TYR A 66 0.26 19.94 12.35
C TYR A 66 1.13 21.19 12.32
N ARG A 67 0.55 22.33 12.75
CA ARG A 67 1.24 23.58 13.03
C ARG A 67 0.68 24.16 14.32
N ASP A 68 1.56 24.55 15.25
CA ASP A 68 1.17 25.08 16.57
C ASP A 68 0.15 24.18 17.31
N GLY A 69 0.34 22.87 17.23
CA GLY A 69 -0.53 21.87 17.86
C GLY A 69 -1.89 21.67 17.22
N LYS A 70 -2.17 22.31 16.08
CA LYS A 70 -3.43 22.19 15.33
C LYS A 70 -3.22 21.39 14.05
N ASP A 71 -4.14 20.48 13.75
CA ASP A 71 -4.23 19.79 12.45
C ASP A 71 -4.60 20.82 11.38
N THR A 72 -3.70 21.05 10.45
CA THR A 72 -3.86 22.05 9.38
C THR A 72 -4.12 21.40 8.02
N ARG A 73 -3.71 20.15 7.84
CA ARG A 73 -3.86 19.43 6.59
C ARG A 73 -3.77 17.92 6.83
N THR A 74 -4.69 17.20 6.25
CA THR A 74 -4.74 15.75 6.28
C THR A 74 -4.51 15.22 4.86
N GLU A 75 -3.77 14.12 4.71
CA GLU A 75 -3.75 13.42 3.43
C GLU A 75 -5.17 12.95 3.07
N TRP A 76 -5.41 12.65 1.79
CA TRP A 76 -6.69 12.10 1.40
C TRP A 76 -6.96 10.78 2.14
N ASN A 77 -7.93 10.80 3.05
CA ASN A 77 -8.20 9.73 4.01
C ASN A 77 -9.59 9.11 3.89
N SER A 78 -10.35 9.43 2.82
CA SER A 78 -11.63 8.76 2.55
C SER A 78 -11.46 7.23 2.46
N LEU A 79 -10.26 6.79 2.06
CA LEU A 79 -9.79 5.42 2.22
C LEU A 79 -8.50 5.43 3.07
N PRO A 80 -8.58 5.08 4.35
CA PRO A 80 -7.39 4.99 5.20
C PRO A 80 -6.43 3.92 4.67
N ARG A 81 -5.14 4.11 4.92
CA ARG A 81 -4.16 3.07 4.64
C ARG A 81 -4.45 1.86 5.50
N THR A 82 -4.46 0.68 4.91
CA THR A 82 -4.75 -0.57 5.63
C THR A 82 -3.54 -1.48 5.59
N LEU A 83 -3.13 -1.98 6.75
CA LEU A 83 -2.07 -2.96 6.92
C LEU A 83 -2.63 -4.18 7.62
N TYR A 84 -2.49 -5.35 6.99
CA TYR A 84 -2.73 -6.63 7.62
C TYR A 84 -1.48 -7.07 8.37
N VAL A 85 -1.60 -7.26 9.68
CA VAL A 85 -0.46 -7.62 10.54
C VAL A 85 -0.60 -9.06 11.04
N SER A 86 0.53 -9.75 11.10
CA SER A 86 0.60 -11.11 11.67
C SER A 86 0.53 -11.07 13.20
N ALA A 87 0.28 -12.22 13.82
CA ALA A 87 0.33 -12.35 15.28
C ALA A 87 1.76 -12.42 15.85
N ASP A 88 2.80 -12.43 15.00
CA ASP A 88 4.19 -12.51 15.44
C ASP A 88 4.63 -11.19 16.09
N LYS A 89 4.82 -11.21 17.41
CA LYS A 89 5.24 -10.06 18.22
C LYS A 89 6.63 -9.51 17.86
N LYS A 90 7.46 -10.30 17.17
CA LYS A 90 8.82 -9.88 16.76
C LYS A 90 8.85 -9.35 15.34
N LYS A 91 7.72 -9.37 14.63
CA LYS A 91 7.62 -8.89 13.26
C LYS A 91 7.85 -7.37 13.20
N VAL A 92 8.59 -6.94 12.20
CA VAL A 92 8.79 -5.54 11.84
C VAL A 92 8.08 -5.28 10.51
N TYR A 93 7.29 -4.23 10.45
CA TYR A 93 6.69 -3.72 9.22
C TYR A 93 7.31 -2.35 8.92
N ARG A 94 8.17 -2.27 7.91
CA ARG A 94 8.72 -1.02 7.42
C ARG A 94 7.83 -0.49 6.31
N LEU A 95 7.18 0.65 6.56
CA LEU A 95 6.18 1.26 5.70
C LEU A 95 6.83 2.41 4.95
N GLN A 96 7.04 2.25 3.64
CA GLN A 96 7.54 3.30 2.77
C GLN A 96 6.35 3.93 2.04
N ASP A 97 5.91 5.06 2.54
CA ASP A 97 4.73 5.76 2.09
C ASP A 97 5.07 7.07 1.38
N CYS A 98 4.26 7.42 0.39
CA CYS A 98 4.19 8.75 -0.20
C CYS A 98 2.90 9.42 0.25
N TRP A 99 2.88 10.74 0.37
CA TRP A 99 1.67 11.48 0.71
C TRP A 99 0.54 11.20 -0.29
N LYS A 100 -0.64 10.85 0.22
CA LYS A 100 -1.83 10.66 -0.61
C LYS A 100 -2.50 12.00 -0.89
N ASN A 101 -2.31 12.51 -2.09
CA ASN A 101 -3.09 13.64 -2.58
C ASN A 101 -4.53 13.21 -2.92
N LEU A 102 -5.43 14.19 -3.00
CA LEU A 102 -6.76 13.97 -3.54
C LEU A 102 -6.64 13.44 -4.97
N PRO A 103 -7.20 12.25 -5.30
CA PRO A 103 -7.11 11.72 -6.65
C PRO A 103 -7.92 12.58 -7.62
N GLU A 104 -7.42 12.76 -8.85
CA GLU A 104 -8.13 13.50 -9.90
C GLU A 104 -9.53 12.92 -10.17
N GLN A 105 -9.63 11.60 -10.10
CA GLN A 105 -10.88 10.86 -10.34
C GLN A 105 -11.49 10.36 -9.03
N GLN A 106 -11.57 11.23 -8.02
CA GLN A 106 -12.05 10.88 -6.69
C GLN A 106 -13.43 10.21 -6.65
N TYR A 107 -14.28 10.47 -7.65
CA TYR A 107 -15.62 9.90 -7.74
C TYR A 107 -15.62 8.37 -7.88
N PHE A 108 -14.58 7.76 -8.48
CA PHE A 108 -14.44 6.31 -8.56
C PHE A 108 -14.21 5.64 -7.20
N TYR A 109 -13.84 6.42 -6.21
CA TYR A 109 -13.62 5.92 -4.84
C TYR A 109 -14.85 6.07 -3.94
N THR A 110 -15.94 6.60 -4.47
CA THR A 110 -17.20 6.71 -3.73
C THR A 110 -17.92 5.36 -3.69
N SER A 111 -18.76 5.15 -2.67
CA SER A 111 -19.54 3.90 -2.53
C SER A 111 -20.45 3.62 -3.73
N ALA A 112 -20.91 4.66 -4.45
CA ALA A 112 -21.65 4.50 -5.69
C ALA A 112 -20.90 3.69 -6.75
N PHE A 113 -19.58 3.79 -6.78
CA PHE A 113 -18.74 3.01 -7.69
C PHE A 113 -18.20 1.74 -7.03
N THR A 114 -17.59 1.84 -5.84
CA THR A 114 -16.90 0.73 -5.20
C THR A 114 -17.82 -0.33 -4.61
N GLU A 115 -19.09 0.00 -4.34
CA GLU A 115 -20.07 -0.92 -3.75
C GLU A 115 -21.22 -1.26 -4.72
N SER A 116 -21.28 -0.61 -5.89
CA SER A 116 -22.32 -0.83 -6.90
C SER A 116 -21.73 -1.15 -8.26
N LEU A 117 -21.28 -0.14 -9.02
CA LEU A 117 -20.88 -0.31 -10.43
C LEU A 117 -19.62 -1.18 -10.59
N LEU A 118 -18.64 -0.98 -9.70
CA LEU A 118 -17.37 -1.71 -9.67
C LEU A 118 -17.26 -2.58 -8.41
N ALA A 119 -18.40 -3.08 -7.92
CA ALA A 119 -18.42 -3.89 -6.72
C ALA A 119 -17.67 -5.21 -6.90
N HIS A 120 -16.89 -5.56 -5.90
CA HIS A 120 -16.26 -6.87 -5.75
C HIS A 120 -17.00 -7.63 -4.64
N PRO A 121 -18.10 -8.35 -4.96
CA PRO A 121 -18.94 -9.02 -3.96
C PRO A 121 -18.20 -10.19 -3.30
N GLU A 122 -17.30 -10.84 -4.03
CA GLU A 122 -16.47 -11.94 -3.54
C GLU A 122 -15.00 -11.50 -3.49
N ARG A 123 -14.67 -10.73 -2.45
CA ARG A 123 -13.28 -10.27 -2.24
C ARG A 123 -12.38 -11.41 -1.80
N ASN A 124 -11.15 -11.38 -2.27
CA ASN A 124 -10.12 -12.29 -1.79
C ASN A 124 -9.80 -12.05 -0.31
N THR A 125 -9.14 -13.02 0.30
CA THR A 125 -8.57 -12.83 1.64
C THR A 125 -7.35 -11.91 1.59
N ALA A 126 -6.97 -11.37 2.74
CA ALA A 126 -5.72 -10.62 2.88
C ALA A 126 -4.52 -11.43 2.35
N PRO A 127 -3.48 -10.77 1.81
CA PRO A 127 -2.27 -11.46 1.36
C PRO A 127 -1.67 -12.31 2.48
N LYS A 128 -1.11 -13.46 2.10
CA LYS A 128 -0.40 -14.32 3.05
C LYS A 128 0.90 -13.64 3.47
N SER A 129 1.09 -13.45 4.77
CA SER A 129 2.31 -12.88 5.31
C SER A 129 3.49 -13.84 5.25
N HIS A 130 4.67 -13.33 4.89
CA HIS A 130 5.93 -14.04 4.85
C HIS A 130 6.85 -13.59 5.98
N LYS A 131 7.76 -14.47 6.42
CA LYS A 131 8.76 -14.13 7.45
C LYS A 131 9.65 -12.98 6.98
N LYS A 132 10.12 -13.02 5.73
CA LYS A 132 10.79 -11.92 5.03
C LYS A 132 9.91 -11.53 3.85
N GLY A 133 9.17 -10.42 3.97
CA GLY A 133 8.12 -10.03 3.03
C GLY A 133 8.45 -8.78 2.23
N LEU A 134 7.99 -8.74 0.97
CA LEU A 134 7.84 -7.52 0.20
C LEU A 134 6.36 -7.37 -0.12
N LEU A 135 5.69 -6.43 0.55
CA LEU A 135 4.28 -6.10 0.36
C LEU A 135 4.17 -4.93 -0.62
N ILE A 136 3.56 -5.19 -1.76
CA ILE A 136 3.28 -4.17 -2.79
C ILE A 136 1.80 -3.84 -2.73
N LYS A 137 1.50 -2.54 -2.66
CA LYS A 137 0.15 -2.00 -2.64
C LYS A 137 -0.07 -1.04 -3.80
N ALA A 138 -1.27 -1.07 -4.38
CA ALA A 138 -1.66 -0.15 -5.45
C ALA A 138 -3.14 0.20 -5.36
N TYR A 139 -3.48 1.46 -5.67
CA TYR A 139 -4.88 1.91 -5.75
C TYR A 139 -5.35 1.88 -7.20
N ALA A 140 -6.33 1.04 -7.48
CA ALA A 140 -6.93 0.89 -8.81
C ALA A 140 -8.44 0.63 -8.71
N PRO A 141 -9.26 1.72 -8.62
CA PRO A 141 -10.72 1.61 -8.43
C PRO A 141 -11.47 1.17 -9.69
N CYS A 142 -10.89 1.34 -10.88
CA CYS A 142 -11.58 1.09 -12.16
C CYS A 142 -11.47 -0.36 -12.65
N ILE A 143 -11.04 -1.30 -11.80
CA ILE A 143 -10.96 -2.71 -12.15
C ILE A 143 -12.25 -3.39 -11.74
N ASP A 144 -12.97 -3.95 -12.69
CA ASP A 144 -14.22 -4.68 -12.46
C ASP A 144 -14.01 -6.06 -11.80
N ASN A 145 -15.11 -6.73 -11.45
CA ASN A 145 -15.06 -8.01 -10.77
C ASN A 145 -14.52 -9.18 -11.64
N ASP A 146 -14.53 -9.06 -12.96
CA ASP A 146 -14.02 -10.08 -13.88
C ASP A 146 -12.49 -10.02 -14.04
N HIS A 147 -11.90 -8.90 -13.63
CA HIS A 147 -10.47 -8.65 -13.70
C HIS A 147 -9.82 -8.56 -12.32
N CYS A 148 -8.53 -8.68 -12.28
CA CYS A 148 -7.71 -8.38 -11.10
C CYS A 148 -6.37 -7.78 -11.50
N LEU A 149 -5.79 -7.02 -10.58
CA LEU A 149 -4.43 -6.53 -10.72
C LEU A 149 -3.46 -7.68 -10.43
N GLY A 150 -2.34 -7.72 -11.13
CA GLY A 150 -1.24 -8.62 -10.86
C GLY A 150 0.09 -7.92 -11.06
N ILE A 151 1.16 -8.57 -10.64
CA ILE A 151 2.54 -8.15 -10.89
C ILE A 151 3.30 -9.23 -11.62
N CYS A 152 4.10 -8.83 -12.61
CA CYS A 152 5.00 -9.70 -13.35
C CYS A 152 6.37 -9.03 -13.46
N GLY A 153 7.44 -9.80 -13.33
CA GLY A 153 8.78 -9.21 -13.26
C GLY A 153 9.91 -10.18 -13.60
N ASN A 154 11.14 -9.70 -13.46
CA ASN A 154 12.38 -10.37 -13.85
C ASN A 154 12.82 -11.53 -12.93
N GLN A 155 11.97 -11.99 -12.03
CA GLN A 155 12.28 -13.05 -11.08
C GLN A 155 11.27 -14.19 -11.22
N LYS A 156 11.69 -15.42 -10.96
CA LYS A 156 10.79 -16.61 -10.99
C LYS A 156 9.58 -16.44 -10.07
N VAL A 157 9.77 -15.82 -8.92
CA VAL A 157 8.69 -15.53 -7.96
C VAL A 157 7.65 -14.54 -8.49
N LEU A 158 7.99 -13.75 -9.51
CA LEU A 158 7.12 -12.82 -10.24
C LEU A 158 6.83 -13.27 -11.67
N GLY A 159 7.03 -14.54 -12.01
CA GLY A 159 6.69 -15.11 -13.31
C GLY A 159 7.77 -15.01 -14.38
N ASP A 160 8.92 -14.37 -14.12
CA ASP A 160 10.03 -14.26 -15.07
C ASP A 160 9.59 -13.66 -16.43
N TRP A 161 8.81 -12.57 -16.37
CA TRP A 161 8.15 -11.89 -17.50
C TRP A 161 7.11 -12.74 -18.26
N ASP A 162 6.77 -13.93 -17.74
CA ASP A 162 5.67 -14.74 -18.24
C ASP A 162 4.37 -14.33 -17.55
N ALA A 163 3.50 -13.63 -18.26
CA ALA A 163 2.25 -13.11 -17.71
C ALA A 163 1.30 -14.19 -17.18
N ASP A 164 1.39 -15.42 -17.72
CA ASP A 164 0.59 -16.55 -17.24
C ASP A 164 1.05 -17.05 -15.86
N LYS A 165 2.26 -16.66 -15.44
CA LYS A 165 2.85 -16.96 -14.14
C LYS A 165 2.90 -15.74 -13.23
N ALA A 166 2.27 -14.65 -13.59
CA ALA A 166 2.21 -13.44 -12.79
C ALA A 166 1.56 -13.69 -11.43
N VAL A 167 1.97 -12.93 -10.43
CA VAL A 167 1.39 -13.00 -9.10
C VAL A 167 0.17 -12.09 -9.02
N LEU A 168 -1.01 -12.67 -8.81
CA LEU A 168 -2.24 -11.90 -8.73
C LEU A 168 -2.37 -11.23 -7.36
N MET A 169 -2.86 -9.99 -7.36
CA MET A 169 -3.05 -9.19 -6.16
C MET A 169 -4.42 -9.45 -5.53
N SER A 170 -4.48 -9.34 -4.22
CA SER A 170 -5.72 -9.43 -3.45
C SER A 170 -6.48 -8.11 -3.47
N ASP A 171 -7.79 -8.19 -3.63
CA ASP A 171 -8.77 -7.11 -3.52
C ASP A 171 -9.48 -7.06 -2.16
N ALA A 172 -8.91 -7.71 -1.14
CA ALA A 172 -9.49 -7.74 0.21
C ALA A 172 -9.82 -6.35 0.76
N ASN A 173 -9.07 -5.34 0.35
CA ASN A 173 -9.25 -3.93 0.72
C ASN A 173 -9.58 -3.05 -0.50
N PHE A 174 -10.31 -3.61 -1.50
CA PHE A 174 -10.68 -2.85 -2.69
C PHE A 174 -11.23 -1.44 -2.34
N PRO A 175 -10.80 -0.42 -3.03
CA PRO A 175 -10.02 -0.37 -4.27
C PRO A 175 -8.48 -0.36 -4.09
N GLU A 176 -7.96 -0.66 -2.92
CA GLU A 176 -6.54 -0.94 -2.70
C GLU A 176 -6.27 -2.42 -2.97
N TRP A 177 -5.36 -2.70 -3.89
CA TRP A 177 -4.87 -4.02 -4.24
C TRP A 177 -3.57 -4.31 -3.52
N GLN A 178 -3.40 -5.52 -3.03
CA GLN A 178 -2.23 -5.90 -2.23
C GLN A 178 -1.68 -7.26 -2.63
N VAL A 179 -0.36 -7.39 -2.64
CA VAL A 179 0.33 -8.68 -2.75
C VAL A 179 1.57 -8.67 -1.87
N GLU A 180 1.79 -9.71 -1.12
CA GLU A 180 3.04 -9.92 -0.39
C GLU A 180 3.79 -11.11 -1.01
N VAL A 181 5.03 -10.87 -1.42
CA VAL A 181 5.92 -11.89 -1.97
C VAL A 181 7.04 -12.21 -0.98
N ASP A 182 7.52 -13.47 -1.03
CA ASP A 182 8.62 -13.93 -0.19
C ASP A 182 9.94 -13.31 -0.66
N ALA A 183 10.38 -12.26 0.03
CA ALA A 183 11.61 -11.54 -0.33
C ALA A 183 12.88 -12.38 -0.14
N SER A 184 12.82 -13.53 0.55
CA SER A 184 13.97 -14.45 0.61
C SER A 184 14.25 -15.16 -0.72
N LYS A 185 13.28 -15.13 -1.64
CA LYS A 185 13.36 -15.71 -3.00
C LYS A 185 13.64 -14.69 -4.08
N ILE A 186 13.84 -13.43 -3.70
CA ILE A 186 14.12 -12.32 -4.63
C ILE A 186 15.60 -12.01 -4.60
N SER A 187 16.18 -11.85 -5.79
CA SER A 187 17.50 -11.26 -6.00
C SER A 187 17.33 -9.83 -6.49
N PHE A 188 17.93 -8.87 -5.84
CA PHE A 188 17.88 -7.47 -6.26
C PHE A 188 19.01 -7.12 -7.23
N PRO A 189 18.82 -6.17 -8.15
CA PRO A 189 17.64 -5.32 -8.31
C PRO A 189 16.43 -6.09 -8.84
N LEU A 190 15.24 -5.68 -8.37
CA LEU A 190 13.96 -6.20 -8.83
C LEU A 190 13.38 -5.27 -9.88
N GLU A 191 12.98 -5.82 -11.02
CA GLU A 191 12.19 -5.14 -12.03
C GLU A 191 10.83 -5.81 -12.18
N TYR A 192 9.77 -5.03 -12.26
CA TYR A 192 8.42 -5.55 -12.45
C TYR A 192 7.48 -4.52 -13.08
N LYS A 193 6.32 -4.99 -13.52
CA LYS A 193 5.18 -4.18 -13.98
C LYS A 193 3.89 -4.68 -13.37
N PHE A 194 2.92 -3.79 -13.30
CA PHE A 194 1.54 -4.20 -13.08
C PHE A 194 0.93 -4.74 -14.37
N ILE A 195 0.06 -5.73 -14.22
CA ILE A 195 -0.74 -6.31 -15.30
C ILE A 195 -2.21 -6.31 -14.90
N LEU A 196 -3.09 -6.18 -15.89
CA LEU A 196 -4.50 -6.48 -15.75
C LEU A 196 -4.74 -7.92 -16.22
N TYR A 197 -5.31 -8.73 -15.35
CA TYR A 197 -5.54 -10.15 -15.58
C TYR A 197 -7.03 -10.46 -15.62
N ASN A 198 -7.50 -11.12 -16.70
CA ASN A 198 -8.88 -11.58 -16.80
C ASN A 198 -9.03 -12.94 -16.09
N LYS A 199 -9.86 -12.96 -15.03
CA LYS A 199 -10.06 -14.17 -14.20
C LYS A 199 -10.79 -15.30 -14.95
N LYS A 200 -11.70 -14.96 -15.89
CA LYS A 200 -12.45 -15.93 -16.69
C LYS A 200 -11.59 -16.55 -17.77
N GLU A 201 -10.87 -15.72 -18.51
CA GLU A 201 -9.98 -16.16 -19.61
C GLU A 201 -8.64 -16.71 -19.11
N ARG A 202 -8.31 -16.47 -17.84
CA ARG A 202 -7.05 -16.87 -17.18
C ARG A 202 -5.81 -16.41 -17.92
N ARG A 203 -5.82 -15.16 -18.37
CA ARG A 203 -4.68 -14.55 -19.06
C ARG A 203 -4.55 -13.07 -18.75
N ALA A 204 -3.35 -12.53 -18.91
CA ALA A 204 -3.16 -11.10 -18.89
C ALA A 204 -3.77 -10.46 -20.14
N VAL A 205 -4.50 -9.38 -19.97
CA VAL A 205 -5.16 -8.62 -21.04
C VAL A 205 -4.50 -7.28 -21.30
N ALA A 206 -3.78 -6.74 -20.33
CA ALA A 206 -3.02 -5.50 -20.48
C ALA A 206 -1.79 -5.48 -19.58
N TRP A 207 -0.80 -4.69 -19.97
CA TRP A 207 0.40 -4.38 -19.21
C TRP A 207 0.44 -2.89 -18.93
N GLU A 208 1.05 -2.51 -17.81
CA GLU A 208 1.39 -1.12 -17.50
C GLU A 208 2.24 -0.53 -18.64
N ASN A 209 1.84 0.66 -19.16
CA ASN A 209 2.52 1.28 -20.31
C ASN A 209 3.84 1.99 -19.95
N ASN A 210 4.07 2.28 -18.66
CA ASN A 210 5.27 2.95 -18.18
C ASN A 210 6.53 2.04 -18.31
N PRO A 211 7.75 2.59 -18.19
CA PRO A 211 8.96 1.78 -18.00
C PRO A 211 8.82 0.79 -16.86
N ASN A 212 9.65 -0.26 -16.85
CA ASN A 212 9.66 -1.21 -15.74
C ASN A 212 9.86 -0.46 -14.41
N ARG A 213 9.11 -0.86 -13.39
CA ARG A 213 9.37 -0.41 -12.03
C ARG A 213 10.67 -1.05 -11.56
N TYR A 214 11.51 -0.26 -10.96
CA TYR A 214 12.83 -0.68 -10.50
C TYR A 214 12.94 -0.52 -9.00
N MET A 215 13.42 -1.55 -8.33
CA MET A 215 13.71 -1.53 -6.90
C MET A 215 15.15 -2.03 -6.69
N ALA A 216 16.02 -1.14 -6.23
CA ALA A 216 17.33 -1.53 -5.71
C ALA A 216 17.16 -2.37 -4.43
N ASP A 217 18.23 -3.01 -3.95
CA ASP A 217 18.15 -3.82 -2.72
C ASP A 217 17.77 -2.94 -1.52
N PRO A 218 16.57 -3.11 -0.96
CA PRO A 218 16.09 -2.30 0.17
C PRO A 218 16.57 -2.83 1.52
N GLN A 219 17.45 -3.85 1.54
CA GLN A 219 18.00 -4.47 2.76
C GLN A 219 16.89 -4.91 3.74
N ILE A 220 15.99 -5.80 3.28
CA ILE A 220 14.90 -6.32 4.13
C ILE A 220 15.47 -7.29 5.17
N GLY A 221 15.12 -7.09 6.44
CA GLY A 221 15.56 -7.92 7.56
C GLY A 221 14.92 -9.31 7.60
N ALA A 222 15.45 -10.22 8.42
CA ALA A 222 15.01 -11.63 8.47
C ALA A 222 13.57 -11.82 8.96
N ASN A 223 13.04 -10.92 9.78
CA ASN A 223 11.66 -10.96 10.28
C ASN A 223 10.93 -9.64 9.97
N GLU A 224 11.13 -9.14 8.77
CA GLU A 224 10.66 -7.85 8.32
C GLU A 224 9.77 -7.99 7.08
N THR A 225 8.72 -7.19 7.00
CA THR A 225 7.99 -6.91 5.77
C THR A 225 8.20 -5.46 5.41
N LEU A 226 8.80 -5.24 4.22
CA LEU A 226 8.82 -3.93 3.58
C LEU A 226 7.51 -3.74 2.82
N ALA A 227 6.73 -2.73 3.20
CA ALA A 227 5.51 -2.34 2.48
C ALA A 227 5.78 -1.09 1.64
N VAL A 228 5.50 -1.17 0.34
CA VAL A 228 5.63 -0.08 -0.63
C VAL A 228 4.26 0.23 -1.21
N SER A 229 3.84 1.48 -1.11
CA SER A 229 2.51 1.94 -1.55
C SER A 229 2.62 2.79 -2.81
N TYR A 230 1.89 2.40 -3.87
CA TYR A 230 1.71 3.18 -5.10
C TYR A 230 0.34 3.85 -5.06
N THR A 231 0.33 5.17 -4.91
CA THR A 231 -0.91 5.95 -4.71
C THR A 231 -1.73 6.12 -5.98
N HIS A 232 -1.12 5.98 -7.16
CA HIS A 232 -1.81 6.04 -8.45
C HIS A 232 -1.12 5.11 -9.45
N LEU A 233 -1.90 4.17 -9.97
CA LEU A 233 -1.71 3.71 -11.35
C LEU A 233 -2.41 4.80 -12.19
N ARG A 234 -1.68 5.56 -13.01
CA ARG A 234 -2.27 6.64 -13.81
C ARG A 234 -3.38 6.07 -14.67
N ALA A 235 -4.47 6.83 -14.89
CA ALA A 235 -5.63 6.39 -15.67
C ALA A 235 -5.29 5.94 -17.10
N HIS A 236 -4.17 6.41 -17.67
CA HIS A 236 -3.59 5.91 -18.90
C HIS A 236 -3.00 4.49 -18.81
N GLU A 237 -2.81 3.99 -17.60
CA GLU A 237 -2.27 2.65 -17.34
C GLU A 237 -3.36 1.57 -17.36
N THR A 238 -4.62 1.99 -17.18
CA THR A 238 -5.80 1.10 -17.21
C THR A 238 -6.85 1.52 -18.24
N GLY A 239 -6.59 2.60 -18.99
CA GLY A 239 -7.55 3.31 -19.84
C GLY A 239 -7.97 2.61 -21.14
N ALA A 240 -7.79 1.31 -21.26
CA ALA A 240 -8.27 0.56 -22.43
C ALA A 240 -9.65 -0.11 -22.22
N TYR A 241 -10.33 0.14 -21.10
CA TYR A 241 -11.54 -0.60 -20.71
C TYR A 241 -12.64 0.30 -20.10
N LEU A 242 -12.83 1.52 -20.63
CA LEU A 242 -14.09 2.27 -20.48
C LEU A 242 -14.79 2.36 -21.81
#